data_ff437a0c3e9e481814696dfda22c4546
#
_entry.id   ff437a0c3e9e481814696dfda22c4546
#
_cell.length_a   1.000
_cell.length_b   1.000
_cell.length_c   1.000
_cell.angle_alpha   90.00
_cell.angle_beta   90.00
_cell.angle_gamma   90.00
#
_symmetry.space_group_name_H-M   'P 1'
#
loop_
_entity.id
_entity.type
_entity.pdbx_description
1 polymer ?
#
loop_
_entity_poly.entity_id
_entity_poly.type
_entity_poly.pdbx_seq_one_letter_code
_entity_poly.pdbx_strand_id
1 'polypeptide(L)'
;LAQEHLAQTGAGCIVLNGDGRVTFRNRIAQDLLREGAVINELDGTIHLTEPRAEARFRQLTKDCMLASRLPGVMSGGMVAVPRPGGLPVSVVVLPYRTPAHAETVIEQGSRAIVLLYDPGRPHKDPPEILRELYRLSDAEARVCWRLASGEALEEIAAAEGSSRETVRSQLK
;
A
#
# COMPACT_ATOMS: atom_id res chain seq x y z
N LEU A 1 6.19 -1.57 -13.87
CA LEU A 1 5.17 -0.48 -13.77
C LEU A 1 4.25 -0.64 -12.55
N ALA A 2 3.44 -1.72 -12.41
CA ALA A 2 2.54 -1.88 -11.25
C ALA A 2 3.29 -2.04 -9.91
N GLN A 3 4.43 -2.69 -9.91
CA GLN A 3 5.27 -2.91 -8.73
C GLN A 3 5.95 -1.63 -8.22
N GLU A 4 6.36 -0.75 -9.13
CA GLU A 4 6.94 0.56 -8.81
C GLU A 4 5.88 1.50 -8.23
N HIS A 5 4.65 1.46 -8.73
CA HIS A 5 3.55 2.28 -8.20
C HIS A 5 3.16 1.89 -6.77
N LEU A 6 3.14 0.59 -6.44
CA LEU A 6 2.87 0.13 -5.08
C LEU A 6 3.99 0.51 -4.09
N ALA A 7 5.25 0.55 -4.55
CA ALA A 7 6.36 1.05 -3.73
C ALA A 7 6.26 2.56 -3.44
N GLN A 8 5.65 3.33 -4.32
CA GLN A 8 5.46 4.78 -4.17
C GLN A 8 4.36 5.14 -3.16
N THR A 9 3.39 4.26 -2.92
CA THR A 9 2.33 4.49 -1.91
C THR A 9 2.81 4.37 -0.46
N GLY A 10 4.08 4.03 -0.23
CA GLY A 10 4.61 3.81 1.12
C GLY A 10 4.10 2.52 1.79
N ALA A 11 3.34 1.68 1.06
CA ALA A 11 2.81 0.42 1.57
C ALA A 11 3.72 -0.76 1.26
N GLY A 12 3.90 -1.65 2.22
CA GLY A 12 4.44 -2.98 1.99
C GLY A 12 3.45 -3.81 1.18
N CYS A 13 3.95 -4.56 0.19
CA CYS A 13 3.12 -5.46 -0.61
C CYS A 13 3.73 -6.86 -0.63
N ILE A 14 2.91 -7.87 -0.32
CA ILE A 14 3.24 -9.28 -0.39
C ILE A 14 2.18 -9.97 -1.25
N VAL A 15 2.62 -10.86 -2.13
CA VAL A 15 1.71 -11.70 -2.91
C VAL A 15 1.84 -13.14 -2.45
N LEU A 16 0.70 -13.78 -2.20
CA LEU A 16 0.61 -15.17 -1.77
C LEU A 16 0.03 -16.03 -2.91
N ASN A 17 0.61 -17.21 -3.11
CA ASN A 17 0.07 -18.24 -4.02
C ASN A 17 -1.13 -18.97 -3.38
N GLY A 18 -1.66 -19.95 -4.12
CA GLY A 18 -2.81 -20.76 -3.67
C GLY A 18 -2.58 -21.60 -2.41
N ASP A 19 -1.32 -21.82 -2.03
CA ASP A 19 -0.91 -22.55 -0.82
C ASP A 19 -0.58 -21.61 0.35
N GLY A 20 -0.76 -20.29 0.17
CA GLY A 20 -0.43 -19.28 1.17
C GLY A 20 1.04 -18.93 1.29
N ARG A 21 1.86 -19.39 0.34
CA ARG A 21 3.28 -19.09 0.32
C ARG A 21 3.58 -17.78 -0.39
N VAL A 22 4.58 -17.07 0.09
CA VAL A 22 5.06 -15.81 -0.49
C VAL A 22 5.68 -16.07 -1.86
N THR A 23 5.17 -15.40 -2.89
CA THR A 23 5.73 -15.40 -4.25
C THR A 23 6.36 -14.08 -4.63
N PHE A 24 5.93 -13.00 -3.98
CA PHE A 24 6.48 -11.66 -4.21
C PHE A 24 6.42 -10.84 -2.92
N ARG A 25 7.39 -9.95 -2.76
CA ARG A 25 7.39 -8.89 -1.75
C ARG A 25 8.14 -7.66 -2.27
N ASN A 26 7.61 -6.48 -2.03
CA ASN A 26 8.32 -5.25 -2.33
C ASN A 26 9.33 -4.90 -1.21
N ARG A 27 10.15 -3.87 -1.43
CA ARG A 27 11.20 -3.45 -0.49
C ARG A 27 10.64 -3.12 0.90
N ILE A 28 9.51 -2.42 0.98
CA ILE A 28 8.90 -2.03 2.26
C ILE A 28 8.46 -3.27 3.05
N ALA A 29 7.85 -4.24 2.38
CA ALA A 29 7.48 -5.51 3.00
C ALA A 29 8.72 -6.29 3.48
N GLN A 30 9.80 -6.32 2.69
CA GLN A 30 11.06 -6.95 3.09
C GLN A 30 11.65 -6.32 4.35
N ASP A 31 11.60 -4.99 4.46
CA ASP A 31 12.11 -4.27 5.63
C ASP A 31 11.26 -4.58 6.88
N LEU A 32 9.93 -4.59 6.77
CA LEU A 32 9.02 -4.97 7.86
C LEU A 32 9.22 -6.42 8.33
N LEU A 33 9.40 -7.33 7.39
CA LEU A 33 9.71 -8.74 7.68
C LEU A 33 11.07 -8.90 8.38
N ARG A 34 12.09 -8.13 7.97
CA ARG A 34 13.42 -8.15 8.60
C ARG A 34 13.40 -7.57 10.01
N GLU A 35 12.60 -6.54 10.26
CA GLU A 35 12.40 -5.98 11.62
C GLU A 35 11.73 -6.98 12.55
N GLY A 36 10.82 -7.81 12.04
CA GLY A 36 10.17 -8.87 12.79
C GLY A 36 9.27 -8.41 13.95
N ALA A 37 9.04 -7.11 14.10
CA ALA A 37 8.30 -6.54 15.23
C ALA A 37 6.79 -6.83 15.20
N VAL A 38 6.20 -6.92 14.00
CA VAL A 38 4.76 -7.11 13.79
C VAL A 38 4.43 -8.26 12.85
N ILE A 39 5.38 -8.63 11.97
CA ILE A 39 5.19 -9.62 10.92
C ILE A 39 6.47 -10.39 10.68
N ASN A 40 6.37 -11.70 10.49
CA ASN A 40 7.49 -12.60 10.23
C ASN A 40 7.18 -13.49 9.02
N GLU A 41 8.22 -14.02 8.39
CA GLU A 41 8.11 -15.08 7.40
C GLU A 41 8.82 -16.34 7.92
N LEU A 42 8.09 -17.44 7.98
CA LEU A 42 8.61 -18.76 8.38
C LEU A 42 8.24 -19.77 7.29
N ASP A 43 9.22 -20.47 6.77
CA ASP A 43 9.05 -21.48 5.72
C ASP A 43 8.22 -20.99 4.51
N GLY A 44 8.40 -19.73 4.15
CA GLY A 44 7.69 -19.07 3.04
C GLY A 44 6.24 -18.69 3.35
N THR A 45 5.80 -18.76 4.61
CA THR A 45 4.47 -18.33 5.06
C THR A 45 4.56 -17.11 5.97
N ILE A 46 3.54 -16.26 5.93
CA ILE A 46 3.46 -15.04 6.72
C ILE A 46 2.77 -15.30 8.05
N HIS A 47 3.33 -14.75 9.11
CA HIS A 47 2.81 -14.81 10.48
C HIS A 47 2.84 -13.43 11.11
N LEU A 48 1.78 -13.09 11.85
CA LEU A 48 1.72 -11.87 12.66
C LEU A 48 2.14 -12.19 14.11
N THR A 49 2.82 -11.25 14.76
CA THR A 49 3.37 -11.46 16.10
C THR A 49 2.31 -11.45 17.20
N GLU A 50 1.17 -10.78 17.00
CA GLU A 50 0.07 -10.72 17.96
C GLU A 50 -0.92 -11.86 17.71
N PRO A 51 -1.24 -12.73 18.70
CA PRO A 51 -2.01 -13.96 18.49
C PRO A 51 -3.43 -13.74 17.93
N ARG A 52 -4.13 -12.68 18.35
CA ARG A 52 -5.48 -12.37 17.86
C ARG A 52 -5.42 -11.86 16.42
N ALA A 53 -4.45 -11.02 16.10
CA ALA A 53 -4.22 -10.54 14.76
C ALA A 53 -3.85 -11.70 13.83
N GLU A 54 -2.99 -12.62 14.29
CA GLU A 54 -2.60 -13.82 13.56
C GLU A 54 -3.82 -14.71 13.22
N ALA A 55 -4.67 -15.00 14.21
CA ALA A 55 -5.88 -15.78 14.01
C ALA A 55 -6.80 -15.13 12.96
N ARG A 56 -6.99 -13.81 13.04
CA ARG A 56 -7.79 -13.04 12.07
C ARG A 56 -7.14 -13.02 10.69
N PHE A 57 -5.84 -12.81 10.60
CA PHE A 57 -5.08 -12.82 9.35
C PHE A 57 -5.21 -14.16 8.62
N ARG A 58 -5.05 -15.28 9.34
CA ARG A 58 -5.22 -16.62 8.78
C ARG A 58 -6.62 -16.84 8.21
N GLN A 59 -7.65 -16.38 8.93
CA GLN A 59 -9.03 -16.48 8.44
C GLN A 59 -9.23 -15.66 7.18
N LEU A 60 -8.78 -14.38 7.16
CA LEU A 60 -8.87 -13.51 5.98
C LEU A 60 -8.14 -14.09 4.78
N THR A 61 -6.94 -14.63 4.97
CA THR A 61 -6.16 -15.24 3.91
C THR A 61 -6.86 -16.45 3.32
N LYS A 62 -7.43 -17.31 4.17
CA LYS A 62 -8.23 -18.48 3.73
C LYS A 62 -9.46 -18.05 2.93
N ASP A 63 -10.19 -17.04 3.41
CA ASP A 63 -11.39 -16.53 2.74
C ASP A 63 -11.04 -15.89 1.39
N CYS A 64 -9.95 -15.14 1.30
CA CYS A 64 -9.43 -14.58 0.05
C CYS A 64 -9.04 -15.66 -0.96
N MET A 65 -8.41 -16.74 -0.52
CA MET A 65 -8.04 -17.86 -1.38
C MET A 65 -9.28 -18.56 -1.94
N LEU A 66 -10.31 -18.74 -1.13
CA LEU A 66 -11.59 -19.29 -1.59
C LEU A 66 -12.28 -18.34 -2.58
N ALA A 67 -12.37 -17.05 -2.23
CA ALA A 67 -12.98 -16.02 -3.07
C ALA A 67 -12.25 -15.85 -4.41
N SER A 68 -10.93 -16.00 -4.46
CA SER A 68 -10.17 -15.92 -5.70
C SER A 68 -10.54 -17.00 -6.74
N ARG A 69 -11.14 -18.09 -6.30
CA ARG A 69 -11.61 -19.21 -7.15
C ARG A 69 -13.05 -19.06 -7.62
N LEU A 70 -13.85 -18.20 -6.96
CA LEU A 70 -15.28 -18.08 -7.22
C LEU A 70 -15.60 -16.72 -7.86
N PRO A 71 -16.24 -16.68 -9.06
CA PRO A 71 -16.67 -15.41 -9.67
C PRO A 71 -17.69 -14.69 -8.79
N GLY A 72 -17.57 -13.36 -8.70
CA GLY A 72 -18.54 -12.51 -8.00
C GLY A 72 -18.42 -12.51 -6.46
N VAL A 73 -17.57 -13.35 -5.86
CA VAL A 73 -17.34 -13.32 -4.42
C VAL A 73 -16.28 -12.28 -4.11
N MET A 74 -16.66 -11.26 -3.34
CA MET A 74 -15.76 -10.28 -2.74
C MET A 74 -15.46 -10.74 -1.32
N SER A 75 -14.20 -11.03 -1.04
CA SER A 75 -13.71 -11.35 0.30
C SER A 75 -12.43 -10.59 0.50
N GLY A 76 -12.16 -10.21 1.71
CA GLY A 76 -10.99 -9.45 2.10
C GLY A 76 -11.27 -8.77 3.43
N GLY A 77 -10.27 -8.11 3.96
CA GLY A 77 -10.43 -7.40 5.21
C GLY A 77 -9.13 -6.86 5.74
N MET A 78 -9.25 -6.24 6.88
CA MET A 78 -8.13 -5.59 7.56
C MET A 78 -7.99 -6.12 8.97
N VAL A 79 -6.76 -6.18 9.45
CA VAL A 79 -6.40 -6.40 10.85
C VAL A 79 -5.32 -5.41 11.26
N ALA A 80 -5.46 -4.84 12.46
CA ALA A 80 -4.44 -3.98 13.05
C ALA A 80 -3.54 -4.83 13.96
N VAL A 81 -2.23 -4.73 13.76
CA VAL A 81 -1.22 -5.41 14.57
C VAL A 81 -0.61 -4.41 15.54
N PRO A 82 -0.83 -4.53 16.85
CA PRO A 82 -0.23 -3.65 17.84
C PRO A 82 1.30 -3.71 17.82
N ARG A 83 1.92 -2.57 18.10
CA ARG A 83 3.38 -2.46 18.24
C ARG A 83 3.73 -1.79 19.57
N PRO A 84 4.68 -2.31 20.34
CA PRO A 84 5.15 -1.64 21.54
C PRO A 84 5.69 -0.25 21.23
N GLY A 85 5.17 0.76 21.93
CA GLY A 85 5.65 2.15 21.82
C GLY A 85 5.34 2.88 20.49
N GLY A 86 4.45 2.33 19.64
CA GLY A 86 4.11 2.92 18.34
C GLY A 86 2.66 2.74 17.95
N LEU A 87 2.30 3.33 16.80
CA LEU A 87 0.98 3.11 16.19
C LEU A 87 0.89 1.69 15.59
N PRO A 88 -0.30 1.07 15.62
CA PRO A 88 -0.49 -0.25 15.06
C PRO A 88 -0.24 -0.26 13.53
N VAL A 89 0.33 -1.33 13.04
CA VAL A 89 0.47 -1.58 11.60
C VAL A 89 -0.83 -2.16 11.07
N SER A 90 -1.37 -1.58 10.00
CA SER A 90 -2.55 -2.11 9.33
C SER A 90 -2.15 -3.15 8.28
N VAL A 91 -2.76 -4.33 8.35
CA VAL A 91 -2.57 -5.43 7.41
C VAL A 91 -3.88 -5.66 6.67
N VAL A 92 -3.89 -5.41 5.37
CA VAL A 92 -5.06 -5.60 4.50
C VAL A 92 -4.84 -6.82 3.62
N VAL A 93 -5.79 -7.73 3.60
CA VAL A 93 -5.76 -8.93 2.76
C VAL A 93 -6.84 -8.81 1.69
N LEU A 94 -6.46 -8.94 0.44
CA LEU A 94 -7.35 -8.84 -0.72
C LEU A 94 -7.22 -10.08 -1.60
N PRO A 95 -8.34 -10.60 -2.16
CA PRO A 95 -8.27 -11.66 -3.14
C PRO A 95 -7.65 -11.14 -4.44
N TYR A 96 -6.78 -11.93 -5.03
CA TYR A 96 -6.14 -11.58 -6.29
C TYR A 96 -6.48 -12.63 -7.35
N ARG A 97 -6.93 -12.16 -8.50
CA ARG A 97 -7.17 -12.96 -9.69
C ARG A 97 -6.23 -12.52 -10.80
N THR A 98 -5.45 -13.43 -11.31
CA THR A 98 -4.64 -13.15 -12.49
C THR A 98 -5.57 -13.03 -13.69
N PRO A 99 -5.59 -11.89 -14.42
CA PRO A 99 -6.30 -11.80 -15.69
C PRO A 99 -5.76 -12.87 -16.65
N ALA A 100 -6.64 -13.48 -17.45
CA ALA A 100 -6.29 -14.57 -18.35
C ALA A 100 -5.19 -14.23 -19.40
N HIS A 101 -4.87 -12.94 -19.56
CA HIS A 101 -3.89 -12.42 -20.54
C HIS A 101 -2.75 -11.62 -19.90
N ALA A 102 -2.58 -11.66 -18.57
CA ALA A 102 -1.50 -10.94 -17.92
C ALA A 102 -0.21 -11.77 -17.96
N GLU A 103 0.62 -11.52 -18.94
CA GLU A 103 2.05 -11.88 -18.95
C GLU A 103 2.83 -11.01 -17.97
N THR A 104 2.42 -10.95 -16.72
CA THR A 104 3.12 -10.15 -15.69
C THR A 104 3.85 -11.07 -14.72
N VAL A 105 4.93 -10.54 -14.15
CA VAL A 105 5.89 -11.12 -13.20
C VAL A 105 5.22 -11.75 -11.94
N ILE A 106 3.92 -11.59 -11.76
CA ILE A 106 3.14 -12.27 -10.73
C ILE A 106 2.78 -13.64 -11.28
N GLU A 107 3.42 -14.66 -10.75
CA GLU A 107 3.25 -16.06 -11.16
C GLU A 107 1.77 -16.45 -11.31
N GLN A 108 1.50 -17.23 -12.36
CA GLN A 108 0.19 -17.89 -12.55
C GLN A 108 -0.12 -18.69 -11.28
N GLY A 109 -1.20 -18.32 -10.61
CA GLY A 109 -1.60 -19.00 -9.39
C GLY A 109 -1.64 -18.13 -8.13
N SER A 110 -1.21 -16.87 -8.17
CA SER A 110 -1.38 -15.95 -7.05
C SER A 110 -2.83 -15.81 -6.64
N ARG A 111 -3.12 -15.84 -5.34
CA ARG A 111 -4.48 -15.89 -4.80
C ARG A 111 -4.82 -14.80 -3.82
N ALA A 112 -3.83 -14.16 -3.20
CA ALA A 112 -4.06 -13.06 -2.29
C ALA A 112 -2.93 -12.01 -2.35
N ILE A 113 -3.31 -10.75 -2.16
CA ILE A 113 -2.39 -9.64 -1.93
C ILE A 113 -2.52 -9.23 -0.47
N VAL A 114 -1.39 -9.07 0.21
CA VAL A 114 -1.29 -8.54 1.56
C VAL A 114 -0.63 -7.16 1.47
N LEU A 115 -1.35 -6.13 1.89
CA LEU A 115 -0.83 -4.77 1.97
C LEU A 115 -0.54 -4.43 3.44
N LEU A 116 0.62 -3.86 3.68
CA LEU A 116 1.12 -3.48 5.01
C LEU A 116 1.27 -1.97 5.05
N TYR A 117 0.49 -1.33 5.90
CA TYR A 117 0.57 0.10 6.13
C TYR A 117 1.09 0.39 7.54
N ASP A 118 2.26 0.97 7.62
CA ASP A 118 2.92 1.37 8.85
C ASP A 118 2.91 2.89 9.01
N PRO A 119 2.02 3.46 9.85
CA PRO A 119 1.94 4.91 10.04
C PRO A 119 3.17 5.50 10.75
N GLY A 120 4.00 4.68 11.37
CA GLY A 120 5.25 5.11 12.02
C GLY A 120 6.44 5.21 11.06
N ARG A 121 6.32 4.75 9.82
CA ARG A 121 7.38 4.90 8.81
C ARG A 121 7.27 6.24 8.11
N PRO A 122 8.41 6.90 7.83
CA PRO A 122 8.40 8.05 6.95
C PRO A 122 7.90 7.59 5.57
N HIS A 123 6.76 8.08 5.18
CA HIS A 123 6.26 7.95 3.82
C HIS A 123 6.96 9.04 2.98
N LYS A 124 7.17 8.79 1.70
CA LYS A 124 7.49 9.89 0.80
C LYS A 124 6.42 10.95 0.97
N ASP A 125 6.84 12.19 1.11
CA ASP A 125 5.91 13.32 1.20
C ASP A 125 4.98 13.26 -0.02
N PRO A 126 3.64 13.35 0.16
CA PRO A 126 2.71 13.27 -0.96
C PRO A 126 3.06 14.18 -2.15
N PRO A 127 3.55 15.42 -1.97
CA PRO A 127 4.12 16.21 -3.05
C PRO A 127 5.28 15.53 -3.79
N GLU A 128 6.18 14.83 -3.08
CA GLU A 128 7.28 14.10 -3.70
C GLU A 128 6.78 12.95 -4.61
N ILE A 129 5.73 12.25 -4.17
CA ILE A 129 5.07 11.21 -4.98
C ILE A 129 4.47 11.82 -6.24
N LEU A 130 3.74 12.94 -6.12
CA LEU A 130 3.14 13.63 -7.25
C LEU A 130 4.19 14.14 -8.25
N ARG A 131 5.31 14.67 -7.73
CA ARG A 131 6.44 15.11 -8.56
C ARG A 131 6.99 13.96 -9.42
N GLU A 132 7.23 12.81 -8.83
CA GLU A 132 7.77 11.65 -9.53
C GLU A 132 6.79 11.05 -10.54
N LEU A 133 5.51 10.89 -10.17
CA LEU A 133 4.48 10.30 -11.01
C LEU A 133 4.14 11.14 -12.23
N TYR A 134 4.01 12.46 -12.03
CA TYR A 134 3.52 13.38 -13.05
C TYR A 134 4.61 14.29 -13.60
N ARG A 135 5.87 14.11 -13.18
CA ARG A 135 7.03 14.94 -13.55
C ARG A 135 6.80 16.43 -13.25
N LEU A 136 6.13 16.71 -12.15
CA LEU A 136 5.87 18.06 -11.69
C LEU A 136 7.11 18.69 -11.08
N SER A 137 7.22 20.02 -11.15
CA SER A 137 8.14 20.79 -10.31
C SER A 137 7.72 20.72 -8.84
N ASP A 138 8.63 21.07 -7.92
CA ASP A 138 8.34 21.07 -6.48
C ASP A 138 7.14 21.99 -6.14
N ALA A 139 7.03 23.13 -6.81
CA ALA A 139 5.93 24.07 -6.60
C ALA A 139 4.59 23.51 -7.10
N GLU A 140 4.57 22.94 -8.31
CA GLU A 140 3.36 22.30 -8.87
C GLU A 140 2.89 21.14 -8.01
N ALA A 141 3.80 20.28 -7.54
CA ALA A 141 3.47 19.14 -6.69
C ALA A 141 2.87 19.58 -5.35
N ARG A 142 3.43 20.61 -4.69
CA ARG A 142 2.86 21.17 -3.45
C ARG A 142 1.47 21.75 -3.69
N VAL A 143 1.30 22.54 -4.73
CA VAL A 143 -0.01 23.14 -5.07
C VAL A 143 -1.04 22.04 -5.36
N CYS A 144 -0.69 21.04 -6.18
CA CYS A 144 -1.56 19.89 -6.45
C CYS A 144 -1.97 19.15 -5.18
N TRP A 145 -1.02 18.90 -4.28
CA TRP A 145 -1.31 18.21 -3.02
C TRP A 145 -2.25 19.02 -2.12
N ARG A 146 -2.01 20.30 -1.96
CA ARG A 146 -2.85 21.20 -1.13
C ARG A 146 -4.27 21.31 -1.66
N LEU A 147 -4.43 21.39 -2.98
CA LEU A 147 -5.75 21.34 -3.63
C LEU A 147 -6.46 20.00 -3.39
N ALA A 148 -5.74 18.88 -3.55
CA ALA A 148 -6.27 17.55 -3.29
C ALA A 148 -6.67 17.36 -1.82
N SER A 149 -6.02 18.09 -0.90
CA SER A 149 -6.34 18.14 0.52
C SER A 149 -7.55 19.05 0.85
N GLY A 150 -8.12 19.73 -0.16
CA GLY A 150 -9.33 20.55 -0.02
C GLY A 150 -9.06 22.02 0.32
N GLU A 151 -7.81 22.49 0.25
CA GLU A 151 -7.48 23.89 0.49
C GLU A 151 -7.95 24.77 -0.67
N ALA A 152 -8.44 25.98 -0.36
CA ALA A 152 -8.84 26.93 -1.38
C ALA A 152 -7.63 27.60 -2.07
N LEU A 153 -7.79 28.00 -3.34
CA LEU A 153 -6.71 28.65 -4.11
C LEU A 153 -6.16 29.90 -3.42
N GLU A 154 -7.00 30.63 -2.70
CA GLU A 154 -6.63 31.82 -1.93
C GLU A 154 -5.71 31.47 -0.75
N GLU A 155 -6.01 30.38 -0.05
CA GLU A 155 -5.22 29.89 1.09
C GLU A 155 -3.86 29.36 0.62
N ILE A 156 -3.86 28.63 -0.50
CA ILE A 156 -2.63 28.14 -1.13
C ILE A 156 -1.74 29.31 -1.57
N ALA A 157 -2.30 30.32 -2.25
CA ALA A 157 -1.56 31.49 -2.71
C ALA A 157 -0.92 32.26 -1.53
N ALA A 158 -1.68 32.44 -0.46
CA ALA A 158 -1.17 33.09 0.76
C ALA A 158 -0.01 32.30 1.41
N ALA A 159 -0.14 30.97 1.47
CA ALA A 159 0.87 30.11 2.09
C ALA A 159 2.15 29.94 1.24
N GLU A 160 2.03 29.95 -0.09
CA GLU A 160 3.17 29.90 -1.02
C GLU A 160 3.78 31.29 -1.28
N GLY A 161 3.24 32.36 -0.66
CA GLY A 161 3.73 33.72 -0.88
C GLY A 161 3.59 34.20 -2.34
N SER A 162 2.59 33.66 -3.05
CA SER A 162 2.37 33.88 -4.49
C SER A 162 0.99 34.47 -4.78
N SER A 163 0.75 34.93 -6.02
CA SER A 163 -0.58 35.37 -6.42
C SER A 163 -1.47 34.20 -6.78
N ARG A 164 -2.80 34.38 -6.66
CA ARG A 164 -3.80 33.40 -7.11
C ARG A 164 -3.63 33.03 -8.61
N GLU A 165 -3.21 33.98 -9.43
CA GLU A 165 -2.93 33.76 -10.86
C GLU A 165 -1.70 32.88 -11.06
N THR A 166 -0.66 33.05 -10.23
CA THR A 166 0.54 32.20 -10.25
C THR A 166 0.17 30.75 -9.90
N VAL A 167 -0.60 30.56 -8.84
CA VAL A 167 -1.09 29.20 -8.44
C VAL A 167 -1.91 28.58 -9.55
N ARG A 168 -2.80 29.36 -10.19
CA ARG A 168 -3.61 28.87 -11.32
C ARG A 168 -2.79 28.52 -12.56
N SER A 169 -1.67 29.20 -12.79
CA SER A 169 -0.77 28.90 -13.91
C SER A 169 0.02 27.61 -13.71
N GLN A 170 0.29 27.23 -12.46
CA GLN A 170 0.95 25.97 -12.09
C GLN A 170 0.04 24.73 -12.21
N LEU A 171 -1.25 24.93 -12.50
CA LEU A 171 -2.23 23.86 -12.72
C LEU A 171 -2.52 23.57 -14.20
N LYS A 172 -1.82 24.22 -15.12
CA LYS A 172 -1.95 24.00 -16.56
C LYS A 172 -0.89 23.05 -17.08
#